data_23139acc0ce2ab8a3f11817f7db1c75f
#
_entry.id   23139acc0ce2ab8a3f11817f7db1c75f
#
_cell.length_a   1.000
_cell.length_b   1.000
_cell.length_c   1.000
_cell.angle_alpha   90.00
_cell.angle_beta   90.00
_cell.angle_gamma   90.00
#
_symmetry.space_group_name_H-M   'P 1'
#
loop_
_entity.id
_entity.type
_entity.pdbx_description
1 polymer ?
#
loop_
_entity_poly.entity_id
_entity_poly.type
_entity_poly.pdbx_seq_one_letter_code
_entity_poly.pdbx_strand_id
1 'polypeptide(L)'
;MTDSLLSDLLYALMYAAILGVPVAMYLRSLKHREAKARAAAEKGKLHSSGPQAQHPHIDLEWCIGCQLCTTVCPEGDVLAMLAGKAVIVNGYKCIGHSLCAEVCPVGAITMVRATPSMGADMPAMSDEFETSIENMFIIGELGGLALIKNAVNQGRECVDTIQGRLQGGVSSRTQGVYDVVIVGAGPAGISASLRAIQNKMNYLTLEQDELGGTVAKYPRQKLVMTSPVEFPMYGKFKKTELSKENLLAFWKQVMDRADFKVHTGEKVEDIR
;
A
#
# COMPACT_ATOMS: atom_id res chain seq x y z
N MET A 1 -16.55 69.57 3.93
CA MET A 1 -15.27 68.92 3.52
C MET A 1 -14.74 67.90 4.53
N THR A 2 -14.95 68.12 5.84
CA THR A 2 -14.46 67.17 6.89
C THR A 2 -15.26 65.88 6.99
N ASP A 3 -16.59 65.92 6.72
CA ASP A 3 -17.47 64.75 6.85
C ASP A 3 -17.24 63.69 5.74
N SER A 4 -16.86 64.14 4.52
CA SER A 4 -16.57 63.19 3.43
C SER A 4 -15.24 62.46 3.69
N LEU A 5 -14.21 63.13 4.18
CA LEU A 5 -12.95 62.52 4.54
C LEU A 5 -13.07 61.49 5.67
N LEU A 6 -13.93 61.75 6.64
CA LEU A 6 -14.18 60.82 7.75
C LEU A 6 -14.93 59.58 7.27
N SER A 7 -15.93 59.74 6.39
CA SER A 7 -16.64 58.61 5.81
C SER A 7 -15.72 57.74 4.93
N ASP A 8 -14.87 58.33 4.10
CA ASP A 8 -13.92 57.60 3.25
C ASP A 8 -12.89 56.82 4.09
N LEU A 9 -12.43 57.40 5.19
CA LEU A 9 -11.56 56.72 6.14
C LEU A 9 -12.24 55.54 6.81
N LEU A 10 -13.50 55.69 7.22
CA LEU A 10 -14.29 54.60 7.81
C LEU A 10 -14.50 53.46 6.82
N TYR A 11 -14.82 53.77 5.57
CA TYR A 11 -14.94 52.73 4.51
C TYR A 11 -13.59 52.03 4.26
N ALA A 12 -12.51 52.77 4.18
CA ALA A 12 -11.19 52.19 4.01
C ALA A 12 -10.80 51.24 5.14
N LEU A 13 -11.07 51.64 6.40
CA LEU A 13 -10.84 50.78 7.57
C LEU A 13 -11.74 49.54 7.58
N MET A 14 -13.01 49.73 7.18
CA MET A 14 -13.94 48.59 7.07
C MET A 14 -13.46 47.57 5.97
N TYR A 15 -13.05 48.03 4.82
CA TYR A 15 -12.50 47.15 3.77
C TYR A 15 -11.20 46.49 4.21
N ALA A 16 -10.31 47.25 4.86
CA ALA A 16 -9.06 46.70 5.39
C ALA A 16 -9.34 45.62 6.47
N ALA A 17 -10.36 45.80 7.30
CA ALA A 17 -10.75 44.77 8.27
C ALA A 17 -11.38 43.54 7.61
N ILE A 18 -12.29 43.73 6.65
CA ILE A 18 -12.98 42.65 5.95
C ILE A 18 -11.99 41.77 5.18
N LEU A 19 -10.97 42.33 4.55
CA LEU A 19 -9.98 41.60 3.79
C LEU A 19 -8.78 41.15 4.64
N GLY A 20 -8.30 42.04 5.53
CA GLY A 20 -7.09 41.81 6.31
C GLY A 20 -7.28 40.80 7.44
N VAL A 21 -8.44 40.81 8.13
CA VAL A 21 -8.68 39.85 9.21
C VAL A 21 -8.70 38.39 8.75
N PRO A 22 -9.46 38.02 7.70
CA PRO A 22 -9.42 36.64 7.18
C PRO A 22 -8.03 36.22 6.70
N VAL A 23 -7.31 37.10 6.02
CA VAL A 23 -5.94 36.82 5.57
C VAL A 23 -5.01 36.62 6.76
N ALA A 24 -5.07 37.49 7.77
CA ALA A 24 -4.26 37.36 8.99
C ALA A 24 -4.58 36.06 9.76
N MET A 25 -5.87 35.69 9.84
CA MET A 25 -6.29 34.41 10.45
C MET A 25 -5.78 33.22 9.66
N TYR A 26 -5.87 33.28 8.35
CA TYR A 26 -5.35 32.22 7.47
C TYR A 26 -3.83 32.06 7.62
N LEU A 27 -3.08 33.14 7.58
CA LEU A 27 -1.61 33.11 7.76
C LEU A 27 -1.21 32.59 9.16
N ARG A 28 -1.94 32.96 10.20
CA ARG A 28 -1.73 32.41 11.55
C ARG A 28 -2.02 30.93 11.60
N SER A 29 -3.10 30.47 10.95
CA SER A 29 -3.42 29.05 10.86
C SER A 29 -2.34 28.27 10.13
N LEU A 30 -1.81 28.79 9.01
CA LEU A 30 -0.70 28.17 8.29
C LEU A 30 0.55 28.04 9.16
N LYS A 31 0.97 29.12 9.83
CA LYS A 31 2.12 29.11 10.74
C LYS A 31 1.94 28.12 11.88
N HIS A 32 0.74 28.03 12.43
CA HIS A 32 0.45 27.05 13.50
C HIS A 32 0.53 25.61 13.01
N ARG A 33 -0.02 25.31 11.83
CA ARG A 33 0.06 23.99 11.21
C ARG A 33 1.51 23.61 10.92
N GLU A 34 2.30 24.53 10.39
CA GLU A 34 3.71 24.29 10.09
C GLU A 34 4.54 24.06 11.36
N ALA A 35 4.32 24.86 12.41
CA ALA A 35 4.97 24.65 13.70
C ALA A 35 4.63 23.27 14.30
N LYS A 36 3.36 22.85 14.22
CA LYS A 36 2.91 21.52 14.66
C LYS A 36 3.56 20.41 13.84
N ALA A 37 3.64 20.55 12.52
CA ALA A 37 4.29 19.60 11.64
C ALA A 37 5.79 19.48 11.94
N ARG A 38 6.47 20.61 12.17
CA ARG A 38 7.89 20.64 12.55
C ARG A 38 8.13 19.92 13.88
N ALA A 39 7.34 20.21 14.90
CA ALA A 39 7.43 19.54 16.19
C ALA A 39 7.16 18.02 16.09
N ALA A 40 6.21 17.61 15.25
CA ALA A 40 5.94 16.20 14.99
C ALA A 40 7.09 15.52 14.26
N ALA A 41 7.69 16.16 13.25
CA ALA A 41 8.85 15.65 12.53
C ALA A 41 10.08 15.47 13.45
N GLU A 42 10.31 16.41 14.36
CA GLU A 42 11.39 16.29 15.37
C GLU A 42 11.14 15.14 16.35
N LYS A 43 9.92 15.00 16.85
CA LYS A 43 9.54 13.86 17.69
C LYS A 43 9.67 12.53 16.93
N GLY A 44 9.24 12.49 15.67
CA GLY A 44 9.38 11.33 14.82
C GLY A 44 10.84 10.88 14.67
N LYS A 45 11.76 11.81 14.49
CA LYS A 45 13.21 11.51 14.42
C LYS A 45 13.78 10.95 15.72
N LEU A 46 13.25 11.37 16.88
CA LEU A 46 13.74 10.97 18.21
C LEU A 46 13.16 9.63 18.69
N HIS A 47 11.96 9.24 18.24
CA HIS A 47 11.20 8.14 18.81
C HIS A 47 10.86 7.04 17.81
N SER A 48 11.21 7.18 16.53
CA SER A 48 10.82 6.18 15.56
C SER A 48 11.97 5.28 15.19
N SER A 49 11.73 3.99 15.33
CA SER A 49 12.45 2.94 14.60
C SER A 49 12.23 3.05 13.08
N GLY A 50 11.60 4.12 12.60
CA GLY A 50 11.20 4.30 11.20
C GLY A 50 9.96 3.50 10.80
N PRO A 51 9.52 3.59 9.55
CA PRO A 51 8.46 2.75 9.00
C PRO A 51 8.92 1.28 9.01
N GLN A 52 8.09 0.40 9.58
CA GLN A 52 8.43 -1.02 9.74
C GLN A 52 8.16 -1.87 8.50
N ALA A 53 7.52 -1.29 7.50
CA ALA A 53 7.12 -1.97 6.28
C ALA A 53 7.34 -1.07 5.06
N GLN A 54 6.50 -1.20 4.05
CA GLN A 54 6.47 -0.30 2.91
C GLN A 54 6.06 1.12 3.34
N HIS A 55 6.79 2.12 2.88
CA HIS A 55 6.51 3.53 3.20
C HIS A 55 6.76 4.45 2.01
N PRO A 56 6.16 5.65 1.99
CA PRO A 56 6.39 6.60 0.92
C PRO A 56 7.80 7.19 0.99
N HIS A 57 8.49 7.19 -0.13
CA HIS A 57 9.64 8.05 -0.38
C HIS A 57 9.14 9.27 -1.17
N ILE A 58 9.45 10.47 -0.69
CA ILE A 58 8.96 11.72 -1.28
C ILE A 58 10.14 12.45 -1.93
N ASP A 59 10.08 12.59 -3.24
CA ASP A 59 11.00 13.44 -3.96
C ASP A 59 10.59 14.91 -3.76
N LEU A 60 11.41 15.62 -2.99
CA LEU A 60 11.13 17.01 -2.64
C LEU A 60 11.30 17.95 -3.83
N GLU A 61 12.07 17.58 -4.85
CA GLU A 61 12.25 18.40 -6.04
C GLU A 61 10.99 18.41 -6.89
N TRP A 62 10.35 17.24 -7.05
CA TRP A 62 9.12 17.06 -7.81
C TRP A 62 7.85 17.44 -7.01
N CYS A 63 7.90 17.46 -5.69
CA CYS A 63 6.76 17.79 -4.88
C CYS A 63 6.31 19.25 -5.06
N ILE A 64 5.08 19.46 -5.53
CA ILE A 64 4.48 20.79 -5.75
C ILE A 64 3.71 21.33 -4.53
N GLY A 65 3.66 20.59 -3.41
CA GLY A 65 3.01 21.05 -2.19
C GLY A 65 1.47 21.07 -2.21
N CYS A 66 0.83 20.29 -3.07
CA CYS A 66 -0.63 20.29 -3.26
C CYS A 66 -1.44 19.73 -2.08
N GLN A 67 -0.81 19.10 -1.11
CA GLN A 67 -1.40 18.50 0.12
C GLN A 67 -2.32 17.28 -0.10
N LEU A 68 -2.56 16.81 -1.31
CA LEU A 68 -3.45 15.67 -1.55
C LEU A 68 -3.04 14.42 -0.78
N CYS A 69 -1.73 14.15 -0.70
CA CYS A 69 -1.20 13.00 0.04
C CYS A 69 -1.50 13.04 1.54
N THR A 70 -1.57 14.23 2.16
CA THR A 70 -1.89 14.37 3.59
C THR A 70 -3.38 14.20 3.88
N THR A 71 -4.25 14.45 2.90
CA THR A 71 -5.71 14.35 3.06
C THR A 71 -6.23 12.94 2.78
N VAL A 72 -5.55 12.18 1.92
CA VAL A 72 -6.00 10.84 1.51
C VAL A 72 -5.54 9.75 2.46
N CYS A 73 -4.53 10.01 3.32
CA CYS A 73 -3.99 9.00 4.22
C CYS A 73 -5.01 8.65 5.32
N PRO A 74 -5.51 7.39 5.40
CA PRO A 74 -6.49 7.01 6.41
C PRO A 74 -5.91 6.98 7.83
N GLU A 75 -4.58 6.85 7.96
CA GLU A 75 -3.88 6.92 9.25
C GLU A 75 -3.69 8.38 9.75
N GLY A 76 -4.18 9.35 8.99
CA GLY A 76 -4.27 10.76 9.36
C GLY A 76 -2.95 11.51 9.33
N ASP A 77 -2.16 11.43 10.38
CA ASP A 77 -1.01 12.29 10.63
C ASP A 77 0.35 11.66 10.27
N VAL A 78 0.39 10.67 9.37
CA VAL A 78 1.65 10.09 8.85
C VAL A 78 2.45 11.13 8.09
N LEU A 79 1.76 11.91 7.24
CA LEU A 79 2.33 12.95 6.39
C LEU A 79 1.89 14.35 6.85
N ALA A 80 2.77 15.32 6.73
CA ALA A 80 2.45 16.72 6.96
C ALA A 80 3.16 17.62 5.96
N MET A 81 2.76 18.90 5.93
CA MET A 81 3.42 19.92 5.11
C MET A 81 4.45 20.69 5.93
N LEU A 82 5.67 20.75 5.43
CA LEU A 82 6.76 21.52 5.99
C LEU A 82 7.44 22.31 4.87
N ALA A 83 7.55 23.62 5.02
CA ALA A 83 8.12 24.54 4.02
C ALA A 83 7.52 24.33 2.60
N GLY A 84 6.21 24.08 2.53
CA GLY A 84 5.51 23.88 1.25
C GLY A 84 5.72 22.53 0.59
N LYS A 85 6.38 21.57 1.26
CA LYS A 85 6.62 20.22 0.77
C LYS A 85 6.02 19.18 1.71
N ALA A 86 5.60 18.05 1.16
CA ALA A 86 5.15 16.93 1.99
C ALA A 86 6.35 16.24 2.65
N VAL A 87 6.19 15.88 3.93
CA VAL A 87 7.20 15.14 4.70
C VAL A 87 6.55 14.08 5.57
N ILE A 88 7.28 13.02 5.88
CA ILE A 88 6.84 12.00 6.83
C ILE A 88 7.11 12.52 8.24
N VAL A 89 6.08 12.57 9.08
CA VAL A 89 6.20 13.02 10.49
C VAL A 89 5.97 11.90 11.48
N ASN A 90 5.11 10.94 11.19
CA ASN A 90 4.83 9.78 12.03
C ASN A 90 4.97 8.48 11.22
N GLY A 91 6.19 8.17 10.78
CA GLY A 91 6.47 7.02 9.93
C GLY A 91 6.03 5.68 10.53
N TYR A 92 6.07 5.52 11.86
CA TYR A 92 5.63 4.31 12.56
C TYR A 92 4.13 3.99 12.40
N LYS A 93 3.31 4.98 12.03
CA LYS A 93 1.89 4.78 11.72
C LYS A 93 1.65 4.35 10.28
N CYS A 94 2.66 4.42 9.44
CA CYS A 94 2.50 4.06 8.03
C CYS A 94 2.38 2.54 7.90
N ILE A 95 1.25 2.09 7.34
CA ILE A 95 1.00 0.67 7.05
C ILE A 95 1.03 0.36 5.54
N GLY A 96 1.53 1.28 4.72
CA GLY A 96 1.81 1.03 3.31
C GLY A 96 0.58 1.03 2.37
N HIS A 97 -0.46 1.83 2.64
CA HIS A 97 -1.67 1.90 1.79
C HIS A 97 -1.43 2.28 0.33
N SER A 98 -0.33 2.96 0.02
CA SER A 98 0.01 3.51 -1.29
C SER A 98 -0.89 4.65 -1.80
N LEU A 99 -1.96 5.01 -1.10
CA LEU A 99 -2.91 6.04 -1.55
C LEU A 99 -2.24 7.41 -1.75
N CYS A 100 -1.22 7.74 -0.94
CA CYS A 100 -0.46 8.97 -1.09
C CYS A 100 0.32 9.03 -2.42
N ALA A 101 0.83 7.90 -2.90
CA ALA A 101 1.50 7.80 -4.19
C ALA A 101 0.49 7.84 -5.34
N GLU A 102 -0.65 7.14 -5.21
CA GLU A 102 -1.70 7.08 -6.24
C GLU A 102 -2.36 8.44 -6.51
N VAL A 103 -2.52 9.27 -5.48
CA VAL A 103 -3.14 10.59 -5.62
C VAL A 103 -2.16 11.68 -6.04
N CYS A 104 -0.86 11.41 -6.06
CA CYS A 104 0.14 12.41 -6.39
C CYS A 104 0.11 12.79 -7.88
N PRO A 105 -0.30 14.01 -8.25
CA PRO A 105 -0.51 14.38 -9.65
C PRO A 105 0.79 14.50 -10.46
N VAL A 106 1.91 14.60 -9.77
CA VAL A 106 3.25 14.76 -10.39
C VAL A 106 4.15 13.54 -10.16
N GLY A 107 3.65 12.48 -9.52
CA GLY A 107 4.43 11.26 -9.26
C GLY A 107 5.61 11.44 -8.30
N ALA A 108 5.58 12.49 -7.45
CA ALA A 108 6.66 12.78 -6.50
C ALA A 108 6.75 11.78 -5.33
N ILE A 109 5.85 10.81 -5.26
CA ILE A 109 5.80 9.83 -4.16
C ILE A 109 5.91 8.43 -4.74
N THR A 110 6.96 7.71 -4.34
CA THR A 110 7.16 6.29 -4.63
C THR A 110 7.09 5.48 -3.35
N MET A 111 6.55 4.27 -3.42
CA MET A 111 6.54 3.39 -2.26
C MET A 111 7.82 2.58 -2.24
N VAL A 112 8.57 2.67 -1.13
CA VAL A 112 9.81 1.93 -0.90
C VAL A 112 9.66 1.01 0.29
N ARG A 113 10.44 -0.08 0.31
CA ARG A 113 10.44 -1.01 1.45
C ARG A 113 11.41 -0.54 2.53
N ALA A 114 11.06 -0.80 3.78
CA ALA A 114 11.99 -0.61 4.89
C ALA A 114 13.18 -1.56 4.73
N THR A 115 14.38 -1.06 4.97
CA THR A 115 15.58 -1.90 4.98
C THR A 115 15.67 -2.71 6.27
N PRO A 116 16.29 -3.92 6.27
CA PRO A 116 16.44 -4.75 7.47
C PRO A 116 17.15 -4.06 8.65
N SER A 117 17.94 -3.02 8.38
CA SER A 117 18.60 -2.20 9.41
C SER A 117 17.65 -1.43 10.32
N MET A 118 16.35 -1.42 10.01
CA MET A 118 15.32 -0.67 10.76
C MET A 118 14.60 -1.53 11.84
N GLY A 119 15.12 -2.70 12.18
CA GLY A 119 14.73 -3.44 13.40
C GLY A 119 13.53 -4.38 13.27
N ALA A 120 13.07 -4.71 12.08
CA ALA A 120 12.12 -5.80 11.87
C ALA A 120 12.85 -7.07 11.45
N ASP A 121 12.53 -8.22 12.08
CA ASP A 121 12.94 -9.55 11.62
C ASP A 121 12.19 -9.89 10.32
N MET A 122 12.50 -9.17 9.25
CA MET A 122 11.94 -9.42 7.92
C MET A 122 12.99 -10.05 7.03
N PRO A 123 12.62 -11.02 6.20
CA PRO A 123 13.54 -11.61 5.24
C PRO A 123 14.04 -10.54 4.26
N ALA A 124 15.33 -10.58 3.95
CA ALA A 124 15.89 -9.73 2.90
C ALA A 124 15.31 -10.13 1.55
N MET A 125 14.80 -9.16 0.81
CA MET A 125 14.18 -9.35 -0.50
C MET A 125 14.60 -8.25 -1.46
N SER A 126 14.70 -8.60 -2.74
CA SER A 126 14.83 -7.63 -3.84
C SER A 126 13.50 -6.92 -4.12
N ASP A 127 13.54 -5.91 -4.98
CA ASP A 127 12.32 -5.26 -5.49
C ASP A 127 11.43 -6.20 -6.31
N GLU A 128 12.01 -7.30 -6.81
CA GLU A 128 11.32 -8.37 -7.54
C GLU A 128 10.78 -9.48 -6.61
N PHE A 129 10.76 -9.28 -5.30
CA PHE A 129 10.30 -10.23 -4.27
C PHE A 129 11.23 -11.44 -4.05
N GLU A 130 12.38 -11.53 -4.71
CA GLU A 130 13.31 -12.63 -4.56
C GLU A 130 14.14 -12.48 -3.29
N THR A 131 14.33 -13.59 -2.59
CA THR A 131 15.15 -13.65 -1.38
C THR A 131 16.65 -13.73 -1.72
N SER A 132 17.49 -13.92 -0.71
CA SER A 132 18.91 -14.24 -0.92
C SER A 132 19.15 -15.64 -1.53
N ILE A 133 18.10 -16.45 -1.62
CA ILE A 133 18.13 -17.78 -2.28
C ILE A 133 17.53 -17.62 -3.67
N GLU A 134 18.30 -18.00 -4.67
CA GLU A 134 17.91 -17.91 -6.07
C GLU A 134 16.61 -18.66 -6.33
N ASN A 135 15.69 -18.05 -7.09
CA ASN A 135 14.37 -18.56 -7.44
C ASN A 135 13.43 -18.81 -6.24
N MET A 136 13.75 -18.27 -5.06
CA MET A 136 12.87 -18.29 -3.90
C MET A 136 12.31 -16.88 -3.68
N PHE A 137 11.00 -16.74 -3.75
CA PHE A 137 10.27 -15.46 -3.66
C PHE A 137 9.38 -15.43 -2.44
N ILE A 138 9.22 -14.24 -1.83
CA ILE A 138 8.33 -14.01 -0.70
C ILE A 138 7.32 -12.94 -1.07
N ILE A 139 6.03 -13.25 -0.94
CA ILE A 139 4.91 -12.36 -1.21
C ILE A 139 3.91 -12.36 -0.04
N GLY A 140 3.13 -11.30 0.08
CA GLY A 140 2.11 -11.16 1.13
C GLY A 140 2.66 -10.73 2.48
N GLU A 141 2.01 -11.15 3.56
CA GLU A 141 2.31 -10.69 4.93
C GLU A 141 3.75 -11.00 5.37
N LEU A 142 4.33 -12.12 4.95
CA LEU A 142 5.71 -12.49 5.28
C LEU A 142 6.72 -11.47 4.73
N GLY A 143 6.37 -10.77 3.65
CA GLY A 143 7.14 -9.64 3.10
C GLY A 143 6.90 -8.31 3.82
N GLY A 144 6.21 -8.30 4.97
CA GLY A 144 5.97 -7.11 5.78
C GLY A 144 4.81 -6.22 5.31
N LEU A 145 3.94 -6.69 4.42
CA LEU A 145 2.86 -5.90 3.82
C LEU A 145 1.49 -6.50 4.13
N ALA A 146 0.89 -6.10 5.25
CA ALA A 146 -0.32 -6.66 5.82
C ALA A 146 -1.65 -6.23 5.13
N LEU A 147 -1.63 -5.61 3.95
CA LEU A 147 -2.84 -5.19 3.24
C LEU A 147 -3.20 -6.15 2.12
N ILE A 148 -4.48 -6.54 2.05
CA ILE A 148 -5.00 -7.43 1.01
C ILE A 148 -4.68 -6.91 -0.40
N LYS A 149 -4.85 -5.61 -0.64
CA LYS A 149 -4.48 -4.99 -1.93
C LYS A 149 -3.00 -5.23 -2.27
N ASN A 150 -2.10 -4.97 -1.32
CA ASN A 150 -0.67 -5.15 -1.54
C ASN A 150 -0.34 -6.63 -1.81
N ALA A 151 -0.91 -7.53 -1.01
CA ALA A 151 -0.74 -8.96 -1.20
C ALA A 151 -1.20 -9.44 -2.59
N VAL A 152 -2.35 -8.96 -3.05
CA VAL A 152 -2.87 -9.27 -4.40
C VAL A 152 -1.94 -8.74 -5.49
N ASN A 153 -1.47 -7.51 -5.38
CA ASN A 153 -0.55 -6.92 -6.36
C ASN A 153 0.78 -7.68 -6.40
N GLN A 154 1.36 -7.97 -5.23
CA GLN A 154 2.60 -8.73 -5.13
C GLN A 154 2.50 -10.12 -5.76
N GLY A 155 1.39 -10.84 -5.51
CA GLY A 155 1.16 -12.14 -6.13
C GLY A 155 1.17 -12.07 -7.66
N ARG A 156 0.51 -11.07 -8.24
CA ARG A 156 0.50 -10.83 -9.68
C ARG A 156 1.89 -10.48 -10.21
N GLU A 157 2.55 -9.48 -9.60
CA GLU A 157 3.83 -8.94 -10.06
C GLU A 157 4.95 -9.98 -9.95
N CYS A 158 4.99 -10.75 -8.87
CA CYS A 158 5.95 -11.83 -8.69
C CYS A 158 5.84 -12.90 -9.80
N VAL A 159 4.61 -13.33 -10.13
CA VAL A 159 4.41 -14.31 -11.21
C VAL A 159 4.79 -13.74 -12.57
N ASP A 160 4.57 -12.46 -12.82
CA ASP A 160 5.01 -11.79 -14.05
C ASP A 160 6.54 -11.77 -14.15
N THR A 161 7.24 -11.51 -13.05
CA THR A 161 8.71 -11.59 -12.96
C THR A 161 9.20 -13.00 -13.26
N ILE A 162 8.61 -14.03 -12.63
CA ILE A 162 8.96 -15.43 -12.85
C ILE A 162 8.74 -15.82 -14.32
N GLN A 163 7.60 -15.45 -14.89
CA GLN A 163 7.31 -15.70 -16.30
C GLN A 163 8.35 -15.05 -17.24
N GLY A 164 8.72 -13.81 -16.97
CA GLY A 164 9.76 -13.11 -17.73
C GLY A 164 11.09 -13.86 -17.74
N ARG A 165 11.46 -14.44 -16.61
CA ARG A 165 12.69 -15.27 -16.50
C ARG A 165 12.57 -16.60 -17.24
N LEU A 166 11.41 -17.24 -17.21
CA LEU A 166 11.16 -18.53 -17.88
C LEU A 166 11.05 -18.41 -19.41
N GLN A 167 10.69 -17.24 -19.96
CA GLN A 167 10.61 -17.04 -21.41
C GLN A 167 11.96 -17.22 -22.13
N GLY A 168 13.08 -17.23 -21.40
CA GLY A 168 14.40 -17.63 -21.90
C GLY A 168 14.67 -19.13 -21.86
N GLY A 169 13.78 -19.94 -21.26
CA GLY A 169 13.89 -21.38 -21.12
C GLY A 169 12.58 -22.10 -21.48
N VAL A 170 12.69 -23.23 -22.14
CA VAL A 170 11.53 -24.05 -22.54
C VAL A 170 10.84 -24.57 -21.27
N SER A 171 9.56 -24.24 -21.07
CA SER A 171 8.69 -24.94 -20.12
C SER A 171 8.69 -26.43 -20.49
N SER A 172 9.46 -27.21 -19.75
CA SER A 172 9.47 -28.68 -19.99
C SER A 172 8.18 -29.21 -19.35
N ARG A 173 7.26 -29.70 -20.18
CA ARG A 173 6.07 -30.43 -19.72
C ARG A 173 6.42 -31.82 -19.15
N THR A 174 7.49 -31.89 -18.37
CA THR A 174 7.89 -33.11 -17.68
C THR A 174 6.92 -33.34 -16.54
N GLN A 175 6.39 -34.53 -16.42
CA GLN A 175 5.45 -34.89 -15.35
C GLN A 175 6.10 -34.64 -13.96
N GLY A 176 5.42 -33.90 -13.09
CA GLY A 176 5.91 -33.56 -11.75
C GLY A 176 6.84 -32.33 -11.69
N VAL A 177 7.07 -31.65 -12.82
CA VAL A 177 7.83 -30.39 -12.86
C VAL A 177 6.86 -29.23 -13.07
N TYR A 178 6.95 -28.22 -12.21
CA TYR A 178 6.11 -27.01 -12.24
C TYR A 178 6.97 -25.79 -12.58
N ASP A 179 6.40 -24.86 -13.32
CA ASP A 179 7.02 -23.55 -13.59
C ASP A 179 7.08 -22.71 -12.31
N VAL A 180 6.09 -22.88 -11.42
CA VAL A 180 6.03 -22.22 -10.13
C VAL A 180 5.29 -23.08 -9.09
N VAL A 181 5.83 -23.15 -7.89
CA VAL A 181 5.17 -23.72 -6.70
C VAL A 181 4.81 -22.58 -5.77
N ILE A 182 3.54 -22.50 -5.40
CA ILE A 182 2.98 -21.44 -4.56
C ILE A 182 2.61 -22.05 -3.21
N VAL A 183 3.23 -21.56 -2.15
CA VAL A 183 2.99 -22.02 -0.77
C VAL A 183 2.10 -21.02 -0.06
N GLY A 184 0.89 -21.46 0.28
CA GLY A 184 -0.15 -20.66 0.92
C GLY A 184 -1.24 -20.18 -0.06
N ALA A 185 -2.50 -20.33 0.32
CA ALA A 185 -3.67 -19.86 -0.42
C ALA A 185 -4.37 -18.68 0.27
N GLY A 186 -3.60 -17.78 0.85
CA GLY A 186 -4.04 -16.43 1.26
C GLY A 186 -4.16 -15.49 0.06
N PRO A 187 -4.45 -14.18 0.28
CA PRO A 187 -4.67 -13.21 -0.80
C PRO A 187 -3.55 -13.16 -1.85
N ALA A 188 -2.30 -13.23 -1.41
CA ALA A 188 -1.13 -13.22 -2.30
C ALA A 188 -1.05 -14.51 -3.15
N GLY A 189 -1.19 -15.68 -2.51
CA GLY A 189 -1.11 -16.97 -3.20
C GLY A 189 -2.29 -17.18 -4.16
N ILE A 190 -3.50 -16.75 -3.80
CA ILE A 190 -4.66 -16.76 -4.71
C ILE A 190 -4.37 -15.90 -5.94
N SER A 191 -3.87 -14.69 -5.75
CA SER A 191 -3.54 -13.79 -6.85
C SER A 191 -2.43 -14.36 -7.75
N ALA A 192 -1.38 -14.91 -7.14
CA ALA A 192 -0.28 -15.57 -7.85
C ALA A 192 -0.79 -16.74 -8.70
N SER A 193 -1.63 -17.60 -8.12
CA SER A 193 -2.20 -18.74 -8.81
C SER A 193 -3.09 -18.33 -9.98
N LEU A 194 -3.97 -17.35 -9.79
CA LEU A 194 -4.80 -16.81 -10.86
C LEU A 194 -3.96 -16.19 -11.98
N ARG A 195 -2.85 -15.54 -11.64
CA ARG A 195 -1.94 -14.99 -12.64
C ARG A 195 -1.18 -16.07 -13.37
N ALA A 196 -0.75 -17.13 -12.69
CA ALA A 196 -0.13 -18.31 -13.33
C ALA A 196 -1.11 -18.98 -14.33
N ILE A 197 -2.39 -19.13 -13.96
CA ILE A 197 -3.44 -19.61 -14.86
C ILE A 197 -3.58 -18.70 -16.08
N GLN A 198 -3.68 -17.39 -15.87
CA GLN A 198 -3.81 -16.40 -16.95
C GLN A 198 -2.62 -16.45 -17.92
N ASN A 199 -1.43 -16.67 -17.38
CA ASN A 199 -0.17 -16.79 -18.13
C ASN A 199 0.07 -18.21 -18.70
N LYS A 200 -0.87 -19.16 -18.47
CA LYS A 200 -0.78 -20.56 -18.92
C LYS A 200 0.45 -21.32 -18.41
N MET A 201 0.90 -20.96 -17.22
CA MET A 201 2.02 -21.62 -16.55
C MET A 201 1.57 -22.94 -15.91
N ASN A 202 2.48 -23.91 -15.84
CA ASN A 202 2.30 -25.13 -15.05
C ASN A 202 2.59 -24.79 -13.58
N TYR A 203 1.57 -24.72 -12.75
CA TYR A 203 1.68 -24.29 -11.35
C TYR A 203 1.15 -25.34 -10.38
N LEU A 204 1.65 -25.28 -9.15
CA LEU A 204 1.14 -26.03 -8.00
C LEU A 204 0.89 -25.08 -6.86
N THR A 205 -0.30 -25.14 -6.24
CA THR A 205 -0.61 -24.37 -5.04
C THR A 205 -0.89 -25.29 -3.86
N LEU A 206 -0.13 -25.12 -2.79
CA LEU A 206 -0.21 -25.89 -1.56
C LEU A 206 -0.72 -25.00 -0.43
N GLU A 207 -1.69 -25.47 0.35
CA GLU A 207 -2.22 -24.77 1.52
C GLU A 207 -2.29 -25.74 2.71
N GLN A 208 -1.70 -25.34 3.82
CA GLN A 208 -1.67 -26.20 5.02
C GLN A 208 -3.03 -26.38 5.69
N ASP A 209 -3.91 -25.39 5.59
CA ASP A 209 -5.21 -25.35 6.25
C ASP A 209 -6.33 -25.24 5.20
N GLU A 210 -7.09 -24.16 5.30
CA GLU A 210 -8.21 -23.85 4.42
C GLU A 210 -7.93 -22.62 3.56
N LEU A 211 -8.68 -22.53 2.48
CA LEU A 211 -8.58 -21.42 1.54
C LEU A 211 -8.84 -20.07 2.20
N GLY A 212 -8.00 -19.07 1.88
CA GLY A 212 -8.07 -17.71 2.42
C GLY A 212 -7.02 -17.43 3.51
N GLY A 213 -6.29 -18.46 3.97
CA GLY A 213 -5.20 -18.33 4.93
C GLY A 213 -5.65 -17.63 6.22
N THR A 214 -4.88 -16.63 6.69
CA THR A 214 -5.19 -15.86 7.91
C THR A 214 -6.58 -15.23 7.90
N VAL A 215 -7.09 -14.80 6.74
CA VAL A 215 -8.43 -14.19 6.62
C VAL A 215 -9.52 -15.20 6.96
N ALA A 216 -9.36 -16.47 6.61
CA ALA A 216 -10.29 -17.52 6.96
C ALA A 216 -10.40 -17.73 8.48
N LYS A 217 -9.33 -17.44 9.22
CA LYS A 217 -9.26 -17.56 10.69
C LYS A 217 -9.81 -16.36 11.47
N TYR A 218 -10.18 -15.27 10.79
CA TYR A 218 -10.77 -14.11 11.45
C TYR A 218 -12.09 -14.46 12.14
N PRO A 219 -12.45 -13.75 13.22
CA PRO A 219 -13.78 -13.89 13.85
C PRO A 219 -14.92 -13.69 12.85
N ARG A 220 -16.08 -14.31 13.15
CA ARG A 220 -17.27 -14.10 12.33
C ARG A 220 -17.65 -12.63 12.23
N GLN A 221 -18.13 -12.21 11.05
CA GLN A 221 -18.57 -10.84 10.74
C GLN A 221 -17.47 -9.78 10.94
N LYS A 222 -16.20 -10.19 11.08
CA LYS A 222 -15.13 -9.21 11.13
C LYS A 222 -15.14 -8.38 9.85
N LEU A 223 -15.18 -7.07 10.03
CA LEU A 223 -15.02 -6.13 8.95
C LEU A 223 -13.57 -6.16 8.46
N VAL A 224 -13.40 -6.36 7.18
CA VAL A 224 -12.09 -6.37 6.52
C VAL A 224 -12.03 -5.14 5.63
N MET A 225 -11.05 -4.29 5.92
CA MET A 225 -10.76 -3.14 5.09
C MET A 225 -9.97 -3.59 3.85
N THR A 226 -10.44 -3.18 2.69
CA THR A 226 -9.77 -3.41 1.41
C THR A 226 -9.58 -2.09 0.68
N SER A 227 -8.86 -2.10 -0.40
CA SER A 227 -8.77 -0.97 -1.33
C SER A 227 -9.08 -1.46 -2.73
N PRO A 228 -9.50 -0.60 -3.64
CA PRO A 228 -9.67 -1.00 -5.03
C PRO A 228 -8.42 -1.69 -5.55
N VAL A 229 -8.59 -2.88 -6.12
CA VAL A 229 -7.48 -3.72 -6.60
C VAL A 229 -7.91 -4.47 -7.85
N GLU A 230 -6.98 -4.76 -8.73
CA GLU A 230 -7.21 -5.56 -9.92
C GLU A 230 -6.83 -7.02 -9.64
N PHE A 231 -7.86 -7.89 -9.61
CA PHE A 231 -7.65 -9.33 -9.50
C PHE A 231 -7.41 -9.95 -10.88
N PRO A 232 -6.40 -10.81 -11.03
CA PRO A 232 -6.21 -11.57 -12.26
C PRO A 232 -7.49 -12.34 -12.62
N MET A 233 -7.83 -12.42 -13.89
CA MET A 233 -9.02 -13.09 -14.45
C MET A 233 -10.39 -12.55 -14.01
N TYR A 234 -10.45 -11.61 -13.05
CA TYR A 234 -11.70 -10.99 -12.60
C TYR A 234 -11.82 -9.51 -13.00
N GLY A 235 -10.71 -8.76 -12.96
CA GLY A 235 -10.68 -7.33 -13.19
C GLY A 235 -10.77 -6.49 -11.89
N LYS A 236 -11.29 -5.27 -11.99
CA LYS A 236 -11.28 -4.31 -10.88
C LYS A 236 -12.30 -4.66 -9.79
N PHE A 237 -11.80 -4.95 -8.61
CA PHE A 237 -12.57 -5.04 -7.37
C PHE A 237 -12.58 -3.68 -6.68
N LYS A 238 -13.76 -3.08 -6.50
CA LYS A 238 -13.92 -1.68 -6.06
C LYS A 238 -14.37 -1.52 -4.60
N LYS A 239 -14.73 -2.60 -3.91
CA LYS A 239 -15.24 -2.50 -2.55
C LYS A 239 -14.10 -2.17 -1.58
N THR A 240 -14.36 -1.26 -0.65
CA THR A 240 -13.41 -0.82 0.37
C THR A 240 -13.60 -1.50 1.71
N GLU A 241 -14.81 -2.01 1.95
CA GLU A 241 -15.18 -2.72 3.17
C GLU A 241 -16.02 -3.95 2.84
N LEU A 242 -15.71 -5.06 3.49
CA LEU A 242 -16.43 -6.33 3.37
C LEU A 242 -16.42 -7.06 4.71
N SER A 243 -17.47 -7.84 4.99
CA SER A 243 -17.31 -8.87 6.01
C SER A 243 -16.36 -9.96 5.52
N LYS A 244 -15.71 -10.64 6.45
CA LYS A 244 -14.88 -11.83 6.20
C LYS A 244 -15.58 -12.79 5.23
N GLU A 245 -16.83 -13.12 5.54
CA GLU A 245 -17.63 -14.08 4.78
C GLU A 245 -17.85 -13.65 3.32
N ASN A 246 -18.16 -12.38 3.12
CA ASN A 246 -18.33 -11.82 1.77
C ASN A 246 -17.02 -11.80 0.97
N LEU A 247 -15.89 -11.57 1.63
CA LEU A 247 -14.59 -11.61 0.99
C LEU A 247 -14.20 -13.04 0.58
N LEU A 248 -14.40 -14.01 1.47
CA LEU A 248 -14.16 -15.43 1.18
C LEU A 248 -15.09 -15.96 0.06
N ALA A 249 -16.36 -15.57 0.09
CA ALA A 249 -17.31 -15.91 -0.97
C ALA A 249 -16.90 -15.31 -2.32
N PHE A 250 -16.42 -14.09 -2.32
CA PHE A 250 -15.88 -13.43 -3.51
C PHE A 250 -14.67 -14.21 -4.07
N TRP A 251 -13.68 -14.55 -3.24
CA TRP A 251 -12.53 -15.32 -3.69
C TRP A 251 -12.93 -16.68 -4.24
N LYS A 252 -13.84 -17.39 -3.56
CA LYS A 252 -14.36 -18.67 -4.06
C LYS A 252 -14.99 -18.51 -5.44
N GLN A 253 -15.82 -17.48 -5.64
CA GLN A 253 -16.43 -17.21 -6.94
C GLN A 253 -15.40 -16.97 -8.05
N VAL A 254 -14.32 -16.23 -7.76
CA VAL A 254 -13.25 -15.96 -8.74
C VAL A 254 -12.51 -17.25 -9.09
N MET A 255 -12.21 -18.07 -8.09
CA MET A 255 -11.49 -19.33 -8.28
C MET A 255 -12.31 -20.38 -9.03
N ASP A 256 -13.58 -20.52 -8.68
CA ASP A 256 -14.49 -21.45 -9.39
C ASP A 256 -14.58 -21.11 -10.90
N ARG A 257 -14.55 -19.82 -11.26
CA ARG A 257 -14.52 -19.36 -12.65
C ARG A 257 -13.21 -19.65 -13.37
N ALA A 258 -12.11 -19.67 -12.62
CA ALA A 258 -10.77 -19.83 -13.17
C ALA A 258 -10.30 -21.30 -13.24
N ASP A 259 -11.14 -22.26 -12.83
CA ASP A 259 -10.73 -23.68 -12.60
C ASP A 259 -9.44 -23.76 -11.73
N PHE A 260 -9.42 -22.95 -10.70
CA PHE A 260 -8.27 -22.85 -9.79
C PHE A 260 -8.14 -24.13 -8.95
N LYS A 261 -6.96 -24.73 -9.01
CA LYS A 261 -6.63 -25.95 -8.25
C LYS A 261 -5.72 -25.62 -7.08
N VAL A 262 -6.11 -26.03 -5.89
CA VAL A 262 -5.32 -25.92 -4.67
C VAL A 262 -5.35 -27.24 -3.90
N HIS A 263 -4.21 -27.64 -3.39
CA HIS A 263 -4.07 -28.77 -2.51
C HIS A 263 -4.13 -28.25 -1.06
N THR A 264 -5.24 -28.50 -0.40
CA THR A 264 -5.44 -28.13 1.02
C THR A 264 -5.03 -29.28 1.93
N GLY A 265 -4.62 -28.95 3.17
CA GLY A 265 -4.08 -29.92 4.12
C GLY A 265 -2.62 -30.32 3.84
N GLU A 266 -1.95 -29.60 2.97
CA GLU A 266 -0.57 -29.85 2.54
C GLU A 266 0.37 -28.81 3.18
N LYS A 267 1.06 -29.19 4.24
CA LYS A 267 2.04 -28.34 4.91
C LYS A 267 3.43 -28.55 4.30
N VAL A 268 4.03 -27.47 3.80
CA VAL A 268 5.44 -27.49 3.37
C VAL A 268 6.33 -27.40 4.60
N GLU A 269 7.20 -28.38 4.81
CA GLU A 269 8.10 -28.45 5.98
C GLU A 269 9.52 -28.07 5.61
N ASP A 270 9.95 -28.31 4.37
CA ASP A 270 11.30 -28.03 3.91
C ASP A 270 11.32 -27.71 2.40
N ILE A 271 12.24 -26.85 1.99
CA ILE A 271 12.51 -26.51 0.59
C ILE A 271 14.01 -26.73 0.36
N ARG A 272 14.37 -27.53 -0.63
CA ARG A 272 15.76 -27.90 -0.91
C ARG A 272 16.17 -27.50 -2.32
#